data_31833a10ed4b1752e97fa512c3075823
#
_entry.id   31833a10ed4b1752e97fa512c3075823
#
_cell.length_a   1.000
_cell.length_b   1.000
_cell.length_c   1.000
_cell.angle_alpha   90.00
_cell.angle_beta   90.00
_cell.angle_gamma   90.00
#
_symmetry.space_group_name_H-M   'P 1'
#
loop_
_entity.id
_entity.type
_entity.pdbx_description
1 polymer ?
#
loop_
_entity_poly.entity_id
_entity_poly.type
_entity_poly.pdbx_seq_one_letter_code
_entity_poly.pdbx_strand_id
1 'polypeptide(L)'
;AGCDLIFTTRYNYGTVTKEFAEKYPGIEFCMATCANANEEPVLKNYHTFMGKIYQGRYTAGVAAGMKMKELIKEGVITGQQAKIGYVAAYPYAEVISGYTAFLLGVRSVVPDAVMTVRYTNKWNDYRTEKQYAKDLIDEGCVIISQHSDTAGPATACEETAAGTPVYLVSYNQSMEDVAPTTYLTGCKINWEPYMICL
;
A
#
# COMPACT_ATOMS: atom_id res chain seq x y z
N ALA A 1 5.39 10.44 -31.62
CA ALA A 1 4.48 11.48 -31.14
C ALA A 1 5.20 12.75 -30.67
N GLY A 2 6.54 12.88 -30.84
CA GLY A 2 7.30 14.08 -30.49
C GLY A 2 7.46 14.30 -28.98
N CYS A 3 7.58 13.26 -28.21
CA CYS A 3 7.94 13.34 -26.79
C CYS A 3 9.43 13.08 -26.64
N ASP A 4 10.11 13.92 -25.85
CA ASP A 4 11.53 13.75 -25.51
C ASP A 4 11.70 12.98 -24.19
N LEU A 5 10.65 12.95 -23.36
CA LEU A 5 10.61 12.32 -22.04
C LEU A 5 9.29 11.57 -21.82
N ILE A 6 9.37 10.34 -21.35
CA ILE A 6 8.21 9.47 -21.08
C ILE A 6 8.29 8.92 -19.65
N PHE A 7 7.23 9.16 -18.87
CA PHE A 7 7.03 8.53 -17.56
C PHE A 7 6.09 7.34 -17.66
N THR A 8 6.46 6.24 -17.02
CA THR A 8 5.62 5.05 -16.85
C THR A 8 5.53 4.68 -15.36
N THR A 9 4.40 4.17 -14.89
CA THR A 9 4.10 4.12 -13.45
C THR A 9 3.64 2.76 -12.95
N ARG A 10 3.67 1.70 -13.74
CA ARG A 10 3.16 0.40 -13.33
C ARG A 10 4.24 -0.66 -13.36
N TYR A 11 4.44 -1.40 -12.27
CA TYR A 11 5.45 -2.45 -12.14
C TYR A 11 5.56 -3.36 -13.39
N ASN A 12 4.40 -3.83 -13.88
CA ASN A 12 4.35 -4.72 -15.05
C ASN A 12 4.80 -4.06 -16.38
N TYR A 13 4.98 -2.75 -16.41
CA TYR A 13 5.47 -2.04 -17.61
C TYR A 13 7.00 -1.96 -17.68
N GLY A 14 7.72 -2.36 -16.62
CA GLY A 14 9.17 -2.24 -16.56
C GLY A 14 9.89 -2.84 -17.75
N THR A 15 9.60 -4.11 -18.11
CA THR A 15 10.22 -4.79 -19.26
C THR A 15 9.89 -4.10 -20.57
N VAL A 16 8.60 -3.84 -20.82
CA VAL A 16 8.14 -3.20 -22.07
C VAL A 16 8.71 -1.79 -22.22
N THR A 17 8.74 -1.01 -21.11
CA THR A 17 9.32 0.34 -21.14
C THR A 17 10.80 0.30 -21.48
N LYS A 18 11.54 -0.68 -20.96
CA LYS A 18 12.96 -0.88 -21.26
C LYS A 18 13.20 -1.29 -22.73
N GLU A 19 12.38 -2.15 -23.29
CA GLU A 19 12.41 -2.49 -24.74
C GLU A 19 12.16 -1.27 -25.62
N PHE A 20 11.24 -0.38 -25.22
CA PHE A 20 11.02 0.88 -25.94
C PHE A 20 12.20 1.85 -25.78
N ALA A 21 12.84 1.91 -24.62
CA ALA A 21 14.02 2.73 -24.42
C ALA A 21 15.18 2.28 -25.31
N GLU A 22 15.39 0.98 -25.46
CA GLU A 22 16.39 0.41 -26.38
C GLU A 22 16.08 0.80 -27.84
N LYS A 23 14.80 0.71 -28.21
CA LYS A 23 14.36 1.01 -29.59
C LYS A 23 14.42 2.52 -29.93
N TYR A 24 14.29 3.40 -28.95
CA TYR A 24 14.23 4.86 -29.13
C TYR A 24 15.30 5.57 -28.28
N PRO A 25 16.59 5.47 -28.64
CA PRO A 25 17.70 5.97 -27.81
C PRO A 25 17.75 7.50 -27.66
N GLY A 26 16.97 8.22 -28.44
CA GLY A 26 16.82 9.70 -28.34
C GLY A 26 15.68 10.15 -27.45
N ILE A 27 14.98 9.23 -26.76
CA ILE A 27 13.90 9.54 -25.82
C ILE A 27 14.29 9.05 -24.45
N GLU A 28 14.10 9.89 -23.42
CA GLU A 28 14.32 9.51 -22.02
C GLU A 28 13.09 8.78 -21.47
N PHE A 29 13.32 7.66 -20.79
CA PHE A 29 12.27 6.87 -20.16
C PHE A 29 12.49 6.78 -18.66
N CYS A 30 11.49 7.21 -17.89
CA CYS A 30 11.50 7.18 -16.43
C CYS A 30 10.40 6.25 -15.92
N MET A 31 10.80 5.10 -15.40
CA MET A 31 9.91 4.05 -14.93
C MET A 31 9.80 4.06 -13.41
N ALA A 32 8.64 4.43 -12.88
CA ALA A 32 8.34 4.30 -11.46
C ALA A 32 8.05 2.84 -11.07
N THR A 33 8.34 2.49 -9.82
CA THR A 33 7.96 1.21 -9.19
C THR A 33 8.65 -0.05 -9.73
N CYS A 34 9.69 0.11 -10.55
CA CYS A 34 10.51 -0.99 -11.07
C CYS A 34 11.98 -0.80 -10.68
N ALA A 35 12.77 -1.85 -10.70
CA ALA A 35 14.18 -1.82 -10.28
C ALA A 35 15.14 -2.41 -11.34
N ASN A 36 14.70 -2.59 -12.59
CA ASN A 36 15.44 -3.28 -13.64
C ASN A 36 16.36 -2.38 -14.50
N ALA A 37 16.64 -1.14 -14.09
CA ALA A 37 17.53 -0.25 -14.85
C ALA A 37 18.98 -0.78 -14.94
N ASN A 38 19.44 -1.46 -13.89
CA ASN A 38 20.80 -2.03 -13.82
C ASN A 38 20.91 -3.47 -14.34
N GLU A 39 19.81 -4.05 -14.85
CA GLU A 39 19.84 -5.35 -15.53
C GLU A 39 20.32 -5.18 -16.96
N GLU A 40 21.00 -6.19 -17.52
CA GLU A 40 21.43 -6.13 -18.91
C GLU A 40 20.25 -6.23 -19.92
N PRO A 41 20.27 -5.47 -21.04
CA PRO A 41 21.23 -4.43 -21.37
C PRO A 41 21.03 -3.16 -20.51
N VAL A 42 22.12 -2.57 -20.00
CA VAL A 42 22.07 -1.28 -19.29
C VAL A 42 21.95 -0.15 -20.30
N LEU A 43 20.85 0.59 -20.26
CA LEU A 43 20.54 1.67 -21.19
C LEU A 43 20.75 3.03 -20.56
N LYS A 44 21.35 3.98 -21.30
CA LYS A 44 21.62 5.35 -20.80
C LYS A 44 20.37 6.20 -20.64
N ASN A 45 19.33 5.90 -21.42
CA ASN A 45 18.05 6.62 -21.50
C ASN A 45 16.91 5.89 -20.78
N TYR A 46 17.22 4.95 -19.88
CA TYR A 46 16.24 4.24 -19.08
C TYR A 46 16.55 4.36 -17.60
N HIS A 47 15.66 5.00 -16.85
CA HIS A 47 15.84 5.28 -15.43
C HIS A 47 14.69 4.67 -14.64
N THR A 48 15.00 4.04 -13.51
CA THR A 48 13.99 3.55 -12.57
C THR A 48 14.04 4.33 -11.28
N PHE A 49 12.87 4.60 -10.70
CA PHE A 49 12.76 5.33 -9.44
C PHE A 49 11.60 4.82 -8.59
N MET A 50 11.73 4.99 -7.28
CA MET A 50 10.73 4.57 -6.31
C MET A 50 10.73 5.49 -5.10
N GLY A 51 9.55 5.87 -4.64
CA GLY A 51 9.37 6.54 -3.37
C GLY A 51 9.58 5.57 -2.20
N LYS A 52 10.16 6.07 -1.10
CA LYS A 52 10.35 5.27 0.13
C LYS A 52 9.02 5.12 0.89
N ILE A 53 8.03 4.49 0.26
CA ILE A 53 6.67 4.35 0.79
C ILE A 53 6.64 3.69 2.17
N TYR A 54 7.59 2.81 2.48
CA TYR A 54 7.71 2.15 3.78
C TYR A 54 7.83 3.15 4.95
N GLN A 55 8.42 4.34 4.73
CA GLN A 55 8.48 5.39 5.75
C GLN A 55 7.09 5.94 6.08
N GLY A 56 6.29 6.23 5.05
CA GLY A 56 4.89 6.63 5.22
C GLY A 56 4.04 5.50 5.83
N ARG A 57 4.33 4.23 5.46
CA ARG A 57 3.66 3.07 6.05
C ARG A 57 3.96 2.93 7.54
N TYR A 58 5.20 3.16 7.97
CA TYR A 58 5.55 3.19 9.39
C TYR A 58 4.76 4.26 10.14
N THR A 59 4.71 5.49 9.62
CA THR A 59 3.97 6.60 10.24
C THR A 59 2.47 6.31 10.31
N ALA A 60 1.88 5.76 9.23
CA ALA A 60 0.49 5.33 9.22
C ALA A 60 0.24 4.19 10.23
N GLY A 61 1.23 3.31 10.41
CA GLY A 61 1.21 2.27 11.45
C GLY A 61 1.19 2.85 12.86
N VAL A 62 1.96 3.91 13.13
CA VAL A 62 1.89 4.62 14.43
C VAL A 62 0.49 5.17 14.68
N ALA A 63 -0.12 5.82 13.69
CA ALA A 63 -1.49 6.33 13.81
C ALA A 63 -2.51 5.19 14.08
N ALA A 64 -2.39 4.07 13.37
CA ALA A 64 -3.21 2.87 13.61
C ALA A 64 -3.00 2.30 15.01
N GLY A 65 -1.75 2.26 15.49
CA GLY A 65 -1.42 1.84 16.85
C GLY A 65 -2.02 2.77 17.91
N MET A 66 -2.04 4.08 17.67
CA MET A 66 -2.68 5.05 18.57
C MET A 66 -4.20 4.80 18.66
N LYS A 67 -4.86 4.56 17.52
CA LYS A 67 -6.29 4.21 17.51
C LYS A 67 -6.55 2.88 18.24
N MET A 68 -5.74 1.87 17.98
CA MET A 68 -5.84 0.59 18.66
C MET A 68 -5.65 0.72 20.17
N LYS A 69 -4.71 1.55 20.64
CA LYS A 69 -4.48 1.84 22.04
C LYS A 69 -5.67 2.57 22.68
N GLU A 70 -6.30 3.49 21.94
CA GLU A 70 -7.55 4.16 22.36
C GLU A 70 -8.66 3.12 22.60
N LEU A 71 -8.90 2.22 21.64
CA LEU A 71 -9.91 1.16 21.76
C LEU A 71 -9.66 0.23 22.96
N ILE A 72 -8.40 -0.09 23.24
CA ILE A 72 -8.01 -0.87 24.43
C ILE A 72 -8.33 -0.10 25.71
N LYS A 73 -7.98 1.19 25.75
CA LYS A 73 -8.23 2.05 26.93
C LYS A 73 -9.72 2.23 27.21
N GLU A 74 -10.55 2.30 26.18
CA GLU A 74 -12.00 2.42 26.28
C GLU A 74 -12.69 1.08 26.58
N GLY A 75 -11.95 -0.03 26.59
CA GLY A 75 -12.49 -1.37 26.82
C GLY A 75 -13.30 -1.93 25.65
N VAL A 76 -13.18 -1.33 24.46
CA VAL A 76 -13.84 -1.80 23.23
C VAL A 76 -13.19 -3.10 22.75
N ILE A 77 -11.86 -3.20 22.89
CA ILE A 77 -11.09 -4.41 22.63
C ILE A 77 -10.12 -4.68 23.80
N THR A 78 -9.64 -5.91 23.90
CA THR A 78 -8.53 -6.27 24.81
C THR A 78 -7.19 -6.19 24.07
N GLY A 79 -6.08 -6.18 24.81
CA GLY A 79 -4.75 -6.25 24.21
C GLY A 79 -4.53 -7.50 23.33
N GLN A 80 -5.16 -8.63 23.66
CA GLN A 80 -5.11 -9.87 22.86
C GLN A 80 -5.91 -9.77 21.55
N GLN A 81 -6.83 -8.82 21.47
CA GLN A 81 -7.61 -8.50 20.26
C GLN A 81 -6.96 -7.42 19.39
N ALA A 82 -5.72 -7.01 19.69
CA ALA A 82 -4.94 -6.07 18.89
C ALA A 82 -4.46 -6.72 17.57
N LYS A 83 -5.40 -6.96 16.67
CA LYS A 83 -5.19 -7.66 15.40
C LYS A 83 -5.31 -6.71 14.20
N ILE A 84 -4.41 -6.91 13.24
CA ILE A 84 -4.36 -6.19 11.96
C ILE A 84 -4.60 -7.17 10.84
N GLY A 85 -5.50 -6.84 9.92
CA GLY A 85 -5.65 -7.51 8.63
C GLY A 85 -4.95 -6.72 7.53
N TYR A 86 -4.19 -7.39 6.67
CA TYR A 86 -3.49 -6.75 5.57
C TYR A 86 -3.77 -7.47 4.25
N VAL A 87 -4.40 -6.75 3.31
CA VAL A 87 -4.69 -7.26 1.96
C VAL A 87 -3.55 -6.82 1.04
N ALA A 88 -2.77 -7.78 0.57
CA ALA A 88 -1.58 -7.57 -0.24
C ALA A 88 -1.76 -8.10 -1.66
N ALA A 89 -1.15 -7.43 -2.66
CA ALA A 89 -1.20 -7.91 -4.04
C ALA A 89 -0.29 -9.12 -4.25
N TYR A 90 1.02 -8.96 -4.04
CA TYR A 90 2.03 -10.00 -4.27
C TYR A 90 3.08 -10.00 -3.16
N PRO A 91 3.79 -11.11 -2.94
CA PRO A 91 4.91 -11.18 -1.99
C PRO A 91 6.20 -10.56 -2.55
N TYR A 92 6.11 -9.38 -3.15
CA TYR A 92 7.28 -8.65 -3.64
C TYR A 92 7.94 -7.83 -2.52
N ALA A 93 9.22 -7.53 -2.67
CA ALA A 93 10.00 -6.79 -1.67
C ALA A 93 9.36 -5.46 -1.28
N GLU A 94 8.78 -4.72 -2.24
CA GLU A 94 8.04 -3.48 -2.00
C GLU A 94 6.86 -3.70 -1.05
N VAL A 95 6.02 -4.69 -1.34
CA VAL A 95 4.82 -5.01 -0.56
C VAL A 95 5.20 -5.49 0.84
N ILE A 96 6.21 -6.39 0.92
CA ILE A 96 6.73 -6.91 2.19
C ILE A 96 7.30 -5.79 3.05
N SER A 97 8.13 -4.91 2.49
CA SER A 97 8.68 -3.76 3.22
C SER A 97 7.57 -2.82 3.72
N GLY A 98 6.50 -2.65 2.93
CA GLY A 98 5.34 -1.83 3.28
C GLY A 98 4.60 -2.35 4.50
N TYR A 99 4.17 -3.61 4.51
CA TYR A 99 3.43 -4.14 5.65
C TYR A 99 4.33 -4.39 6.87
N THR A 100 5.61 -4.71 6.65
CA THR A 100 6.57 -4.85 7.76
C THR A 100 6.76 -3.51 8.48
N ALA A 101 6.99 -2.43 7.72
CA ALA A 101 7.10 -1.10 8.30
C ALA A 101 5.82 -0.67 9.01
N PHE A 102 4.65 -0.96 8.43
CA PHE A 102 3.36 -0.70 9.04
C PHE A 102 3.21 -1.42 10.39
N LEU A 103 3.50 -2.71 10.45
CA LEU A 103 3.46 -3.48 11.69
C LEU A 103 4.44 -2.94 12.75
N LEU A 104 5.65 -2.57 12.34
CA LEU A 104 6.62 -1.96 13.25
C LEU A 104 6.12 -0.63 13.81
N GLY A 105 5.45 0.18 12.98
CA GLY A 105 4.78 1.40 13.41
C GLY A 105 3.69 1.14 14.45
N VAL A 106 2.80 0.17 14.21
CA VAL A 106 1.78 -0.24 15.18
C VAL A 106 2.41 -0.73 16.48
N ARG A 107 3.42 -1.59 16.39
CA ARG A 107 4.11 -2.17 17.56
C ARG A 107 4.91 -1.15 18.36
N SER A 108 5.27 -0.02 17.81
CA SER A 108 5.87 1.08 18.59
C SER A 108 4.89 1.66 19.63
N VAL A 109 3.57 1.45 19.46
CA VAL A 109 2.50 1.93 20.34
C VAL A 109 1.83 0.77 21.09
N VAL A 110 1.57 -0.35 20.41
CA VAL A 110 0.95 -1.59 20.95
C VAL A 110 1.90 -2.76 20.62
N PRO A 111 2.87 -3.06 21.49
CA PRO A 111 3.96 -4.03 21.22
C PRO A 111 3.50 -5.42 20.82
N ASP A 112 2.40 -5.88 21.41
CA ASP A 112 1.87 -7.25 21.22
C ASP A 112 0.91 -7.35 20.02
N ALA A 113 0.72 -6.29 19.23
CA ALA A 113 -0.14 -6.32 18.05
C ALA A 113 0.35 -7.39 17.04
N VAL A 114 -0.61 -8.13 16.50
CA VAL A 114 -0.35 -9.18 15.49
C VAL A 114 -0.99 -8.80 14.16
N MET A 115 -0.39 -9.28 13.07
CA MET A 115 -0.88 -9.01 11.72
C MET A 115 -1.02 -10.30 10.92
N THR A 116 -2.18 -10.43 10.27
CA THR A 116 -2.46 -11.47 9.27
C THR A 116 -2.42 -10.84 7.88
N VAL A 117 -1.63 -11.42 6.96
CA VAL A 117 -1.49 -10.96 5.58
C VAL A 117 -2.15 -11.97 4.65
N ARG A 118 -2.98 -11.49 3.71
CA ARG A 118 -3.60 -12.29 2.65
C ARG A 118 -3.20 -11.74 1.28
N TYR A 119 -2.70 -12.61 0.40
CA TYR A 119 -2.27 -12.22 -0.95
C TYR A 119 -3.35 -12.54 -1.98
N THR A 120 -3.75 -11.53 -2.75
CA THR A 120 -4.69 -11.70 -3.87
C THR A 120 -4.03 -12.27 -5.12
N ASN A 121 -2.69 -12.17 -5.21
CA ASN A 121 -1.89 -12.46 -6.40
C ASN A 121 -2.32 -11.64 -7.63
N LYS A 122 -2.89 -10.47 -7.38
CA LYS A 122 -3.29 -9.46 -8.37
C LYS A 122 -3.15 -8.08 -7.76
N TRP A 123 -2.80 -7.08 -8.57
CA TRP A 123 -2.79 -5.68 -8.14
C TRP A 123 -4.21 -5.11 -8.02
N ASN A 124 -5.11 -5.53 -8.91
CA ASN A 124 -6.46 -4.99 -9.02
C ASN A 124 -7.48 -6.14 -9.12
N ASP A 125 -8.10 -6.50 -8.02
CA ASP A 125 -9.20 -7.47 -7.95
C ASP A 125 -10.16 -7.09 -6.82
N TYR A 126 -11.05 -6.14 -7.11
CA TYR A 126 -12.00 -5.60 -6.15
C TYR A 126 -12.75 -6.67 -5.35
N ARG A 127 -13.20 -7.74 -6.02
CA ARG A 127 -13.99 -8.79 -5.36
C ARG A 127 -13.17 -9.57 -4.35
N THR A 128 -11.97 -10.00 -4.75
CA THR A 128 -11.07 -10.76 -3.88
C THR A 128 -10.54 -9.88 -2.75
N GLU A 129 -10.17 -8.62 -3.04
CA GLU A 129 -9.70 -7.67 -2.03
C GLU A 129 -10.77 -7.40 -0.97
N LYS A 130 -12.02 -7.17 -1.40
CA LYS A 130 -13.17 -6.97 -0.52
C LYS A 130 -13.43 -8.20 0.33
N GLN A 131 -13.42 -9.40 -0.29
CA GLN A 131 -13.68 -10.64 0.44
C GLN A 131 -12.61 -10.93 1.48
N TYR A 132 -11.33 -10.77 1.14
CA TYR A 132 -10.24 -10.97 2.08
C TYR A 132 -10.27 -9.97 3.25
N ALA A 133 -10.67 -8.73 3.00
CA ALA A 133 -10.88 -7.76 4.06
C ALA A 133 -12.02 -8.19 5.01
N LYS A 134 -13.16 -8.66 4.48
CA LYS A 134 -14.26 -9.22 5.29
C LYS A 134 -13.81 -10.40 6.11
N ASP A 135 -13.13 -11.36 5.51
CA ASP A 135 -12.63 -12.55 6.22
C ASP A 135 -11.69 -12.15 7.37
N LEU A 136 -10.82 -11.15 7.16
CA LEU A 136 -9.92 -10.64 8.20
C LEU A 136 -10.67 -9.93 9.33
N ILE A 137 -11.74 -9.20 9.01
CA ILE A 137 -12.62 -8.58 10.02
C ILE A 137 -13.33 -9.66 10.83
N ASP A 138 -13.84 -10.71 10.17
CA ASP A 138 -14.51 -11.84 10.83
C ASP A 138 -13.54 -12.63 11.73
N GLU A 139 -12.23 -12.63 11.43
CA GLU A 139 -11.15 -13.17 12.28
C GLU A 139 -10.80 -12.24 13.46
N GLY A 140 -11.50 -11.11 13.59
CA GLY A 140 -11.34 -10.16 14.68
C GLY A 140 -10.26 -9.10 14.44
N CYS A 141 -9.86 -8.84 13.20
CA CYS A 141 -8.98 -7.70 12.89
C CYS A 141 -9.74 -6.38 13.03
N VAL A 142 -9.21 -5.47 13.83
CA VAL A 142 -9.79 -4.13 14.09
C VAL A 142 -9.16 -3.03 13.25
N ILE A 143 -8.00 -3.29 12.66
CA ILE A 143 -7.36 -2.43 11.66
C ILE A 143 -7.23 -3.23 10.38
N ILE A 144 -7.74 -2.70 9.29
CA ILE A 144 -7.54 -3.24 7.95
C ILE A 144 -6.64 -2.29 7.17
N SER A 145 -5.64 -2.85 6.50
CA SER A 145 -4.80 -2.09 5.59
C SER A 145 -4.56 -2.90 4.31
N GLN A 146 -4.02 -2.24 3.30
CA GLN A 146 -3.82 -2.86 2.00
C GLN A 146 -2.53 -2.42 1.32
N HIS A 147 -2.08 -3.23 0.37
CA HIS A 147 -1.09 -2.93 -0.65
C HIS A 147 -1.55 -3.58 -1.96
N SER A 148 -2.72 -3.14 -2.38
CA SER A 148 -3.47 -3.51 -3.59
C SER A 148 -4.26 -2.29 -4.05
N ASP A 149 -4.78 -2.29 -5.28
CA ASP A 149 -5.12 -1.04 -5.99
C ASP A 149 -6.60 -0.67 -5.93
N THR A 150 -7.47 -1.46 -5.28
CA THR A 150 -8.91 -1.18 -5.31
C THR A 150 -9.48 -0.64 -4.00
N ALA A 151 -10.69 -0.12 -4.06
CA ALA A 151 -11.46 0.28 -2.89
C ALA A 151 -12.15 -0.90 -2.17
N GLY A 152 -11.86 -2.15 -2.54
CA GLY A 152 -12.48 -3.33 -1.94
C GLY A 152 -12.38 -3.38 -0.42
N PRO A 153 -11.16 -3.25 0.17
CA PRO A 153 -10.99 -3.23 1.62
C PRO A 153 -11.71 -2.07 2.31
N ALA A 154 -11.73 -0.89 1.69
CA ALA A 154 -12.46 0.28 2.20
C ALA A 154 -13.97 -0.01 2.28
N THR A 155 -14.54 -0.54 1.20
CA THR A 155 -15.95 -0.94 1.15
C THR A 155 -16.28 -2.00 2.20
N ALA A 156 -15.39 -2.98 2.40
CA ALA A 156 -15.58 -4.02 3.42
C ALA A 156 -15.63 -3.43 4.84
N CYS A 157 -14.71 -2.51 5.17
CA CYS A 157 -14.70 -1.83 6.46
C CYS A 157 -15.99 -1.05 6.70
N GLU A 158 -16.40 -0.24 5.73
CA GLU A 158 -17.59 0.62 5.86
C GLU A 158 -18.87 -0.19 5.98
N GLU A 159 -19.04 -1.26 5.20
CA GLU A 159 -20.20 -2.15 5.30
C GLU A 159 -20.29 -2.90 6.65
N THR A 160 -19.15 -3.09 7.33
CA THR A 160 -19.09 -3.85 8.58
C THR A 160 -19.11 -2.93 9.81
N ALA A 161 -18.92 -1.62 9.66
CA ALA A 161 -18.77 -0.66 10.74
C ALA A 161 -19.94 -0.64 11.75
N ALA A 162 -21.14 -1.02 11.32
CA ALA A 162 -22.31 -1.08 12.18
C ALA A 162 -22.19 -2.24 13.21
N GLY A 163 -21.61 -1.93 14.36
CA GLY A 163 -21.48 -2.87 15.50
C GLY A 163 -20.12 -3.58 15.61
N THR A 164 -19.17 -3.30 14.72
CA THR A 164 -17.82 -3.85 14.78
C THR A 164 -16.80 -2.72 14.75
N PRO A 165 -15.90 -2.64 15.74
CA PRO A 165 -14.84 -1.62 15.75
C PRO A 165 -13.79 -1.94 14.70
N VAL A 166 -13.96 -1.42 13.50
CA VAL A 166 -13.00 -1.63 12.40
C VAL A 166 -12.61 -0.28 11.77
N TYR A 167 -11.32 -0.12 11.48
CA TYR A 167 -10.76 1.08 10.89
C TYR A 167 -9.86 0.74 9.71
N LEU A 168 -9.90 1.60 8.68
CA LEU A 168 -9.12 1.45 7.46
C LEU A 168 -7.87 2.33 7.47
N VAL A 169 -6.74 1.77 7.06
CA VAL A 169 -5.54 2.50 6.64
C VAL A 169 -5.27 2.22 5.17
N SER A 170 -5.49 3.20 4.32
CA SER A 170 -5.42 3.02 2.87
C SER A 170 -3.99 3.04 2.30
N TYR A 171 -3.88 2.70 1.02
CA TYR A 171 -2.65 2.69 0.24
C TYR A 171 -2.74 3.66 -0.94
N ASN A 172 -1.78 4.59 -1.04
CA ASN A 172 -1.59 5.57 -2.12
C ASN A 172 -2.73 6.55 -2.38
N GLN A 173 -3.95 6.28 -1.97
CA GLN A 173 -5.11 7.12 -2.19
C GLN A 173 -5.89 7.31 -0.89
N SER A 174 -6.55 8.46 -0.73
CA SER A 174 -7.58 8.61 0.30
C SER A 174 -8.77 7.73 -0.06
N MET A 175 -9.34 7.08 0.93
CA MET A 175 -10.58 6.31 0.82
C MET A 175 -11.70 6.92 1.67
N GLU A 176 -11.56 8.19 2.04
CA GLU A 176 -12.53 8.91 2.87
C GLU A 176 -13.93 8.95 2.24
N ASP A 177 -14.01 9.15 0.92
CA ASP A 177 -15.28 9.15 0.18
C ASP A 177 -15.95 7.77 0.12
N VAL A 178 -15.17 6.68 0.25
CA VAL A 178 -15.68 5.29 0.18
C VAL A 178 -15.98 4.73 1.57
N ALA A 179 -15.22 5.15 2.56
CA ALA A 179 -15.26 4.64 3.92
C ALA A 179 -15.28 5.79 4.96
N PRO A 180 -16.29 6.70 4.89
CA PRO A 180 -16.30 7.95 5.66
C PRO A 180 -16.31 7.75 7.18
N THR A 181 -16.80 6.60 7.67
CA THR A 181 -16.87 6.33 9.13
C THR A 181 -15.70 5.48 9.64
N THR A 182 -15.01 4.77 8.76
CA THR A 182 -13.94 3.83 9.12
C THR A 182 -12.55 4.26 8.66
N TYR A 183 -12.45 5.20 7.71
CA TYR A 183 -11.17 5.69 7.22
C TYR A 183 -10.40 6.44 8.32
N LEU A 184 -9.22 5.93 8.66
CA LEU A 184 -8.36 6.51 9.68
C LEU A 184 -7.29 7.43 9.06
N THR A 185 -6.55 6.91 8.10
CA THR A 185 -5.45 7.59 7.42
C THR A 185 -4.95 6.79 6.23
N GLY A 186 -4.02 7.38 5.48
CA GLY A 186 -3.28 6.71 4.41
C GLY A 186 -1.97 7.43 4.14
N CYS A 187 -1.08 6.81 3.39
CA CYS A 187 0.13 7.45 2.90
C CYS A 187 0.21 7.32 1.39
N LYS A 188 0.77 8.35 0.75
CA LYS A 188 1.01 8.37 -0.69
C LYS A 188 2.45 8.79 -0.98
N ILE A 189 2.94 8.42 -2.16
CA ILE A 189 4.25 8.87 -2.62
C ILE A 189 4.09 10.29 -3.18
N ASN A 190 4.97 11.19 -2.77
CA ASN A 190 5.14 12.48 -3.43
C ASN A 190 6.14 12.34 -4.59
N TRP A 191 5.63 12.32 -5.81
CA TRP A 191 6.42 12.18 -7.03
C TRP A 191 7.04 13.49 -7.53
N GLU A 192 6.51 14.63 -7.07
CA GLU A 192 6.90 15.97 -7.51
C GLU A 192 8.41 16.23 -7.44
N PRO A 193 9.13 15.91 -6.34
CA PRO A 193 10.58 16.18 -6.27
C PRO A 193 11.38 15.46 -7.36
N TYR A 194 10.98 14.26 -7.76
CA TYR A 194 11.65 13.54 -8.85
C TYR A 194 11.39 14.21 -10.18
N MET A 195 10.15 14.65 -10.43
CA MET A 195 9.77 15.29 -11.71
C MET A 195 10.38 16.69 -11.90
N ILE A 196 10.71 17.38 -10.81
CA ILE A 196 11.37 18.70 -10.88
C ILE A 196 12.88 18.56 -11.12
N CYS A 197 13.49 17.44 -10.71
CA CYS A 197 14.95 17.22 -10.83
C CYS A 197 15.39 16.70 -12.21
N LEU A 198 14.48 16.42 -13.12
CA LEU A 198 14.75 15.99 -14.49
C LEU A 198 14.76 17.17 -15.45
#